data_3840c89d271faa5ea384c8dd21579e40
#
_entry.id   3840c89d271faa5ea384c8dd21579e40
#
_cell.length_a   1.000
_cell.length_b   1.000
_cell.length_c   1.000
_cell.angle_alpha   90.00
_cell.angle_beta   90.00
_cell.angle_gamma   90.00
#
_symmetry.space_group_name_H-M   'P 1'
#
loop_
_entity.id
_entity.type
_entity.pdbx_description
1 polymer ?
#
loop_
_entity_poly.entity_id
_entity_poly.type
_entity_poly.pdbx_seq_one_letter_code
_entity_poly.pdbx_strand_id
1 'polypeptide(L)'
;MKPHINELIATRLSRRSLLKATSAAALVGCSGGKAEPAKKPPPPGDVDFKEISTGYDGQVHWPTDTHACDLVVSWGDPLFTGAPDWEGGQTTAGAQALQFGDSNDFIAYSPLPKGTQASDHGVLTVNHEFTRGETMFVGHDNPRDVDRVRAEMAGHGMSVVEVQRTDAGWGIVVGGALNRRITLDTPFKLSGPVAGHRRVRTSADPAGATVLGTMANCAGGVTPWGTVLSGEENIHVYWSGDVDETGLEAQSHRAMSLGGRQVWHFAEVDRRFDLAHSPNEPNRFGWVVEVDPYDAESVPKKRTALGRFFHEGAEVVLDASGRVVVYMGDDSSDEHLYRFVSDGKYSPEDPSQNRDLLDTGVLYVAVFDADGLRWVALQHEGKLADRFESLADILIDTRTAAKVVGATPMDRPERIAVSPKTGLVYVMLTKNPRRTVADGPNPRAGNLWGQILEIDPGPGGHASLEMTWAVMLEGGPPATASSAPAHQETTTDGLMACPDNCAFDHDGRLWVTTDGNPGAHRKSGGSAMADGLYVVDTEGALRGRSRLFFRACVGAEVTGPCFTPDSSTLFLSVQHPGRGKDGDPETSWPAETDPAVPARSTIVALRKQGNGPIL
;
A
#
# COMPACT_ATOMS: atom_id res chain seq x y z
N MET A 1 3.99 3.62 29.93
CA MET A 1 4.41 3.19 28.59
C MET A 1 3.30 2.29 28.06
N LYS A 2 2.67 2.63 26.95
CA LYS A 2 1.67 1.77 26.31
C LYS A 2 2.42 0.86 25.33
N PRO A 3 2.12 -0.45 25.24
CA PRO A 3 2.89 -1.41 24.44
C PRO A 3 2.73 -1.15 22.94
N HIS A 4 3.77 -1.43 22.18
CA HIS A 4 3.79 -1.41 20.70
C HIS A 4 2.82 -2.45 20.14
N ILE A 5 2.38 -2.28 18.87
CA ILE A 5 1.44 -3.21 18.23
C ILE A 5 1.92 -4.66 18.31
N ASN A 6 3.24 -4.88 18.18
CA ASN A 6 3.86 -6.20 18.32
C ASN A 6 3.80 -6.74 19.77
N GLU A 7 3.91 -5.85 20.78
CA GLU A 7 3.73 -6.23 22.18
C GLU A 7 2.25 -6.46 22.52
N LEU A 8 1.34 -5.71 21.90
CA LEU A 8 -0.10 -5.93 22.02
C LEU A 8 -0.50 -7.29 21.40
N ILE A 9 0.08 -7.67 20.27
CA ILE A 9 -0.13 -8.97 19.63
C ILE A 9 0.44 -10.07 20.53
N ALA A 10 1.69 -9.95 21.02
CA ALA A 10 2.31 -10.90 21.93
C ALA A 10 1.56 -11.01 23.27
N THR A 11 1.13 -9.89 23.82
CA THR A 11 0.35 -9.84 25.08
C THR A 11 -1.04 -10.47 24.92
N ARG A 12 -1.69 -10.36 23.75
CA ARG A 12 -2.96 -11.04 23.48
C ARG A 12 -2.82 -12.55 23.38
N LEU A 13 -1.75 -13.04 22.77
CA LEU A 13 -1.45 -14.47 22.71
C LEU A 13 -1.22 -15.05 24.12
N SER A 14 -0.50 -14.33 25.00
CA SER A 14 -0.25 -14.74 26.37
C SER A 14 -1.51 -14.70 27.27
N ARG A 15 -2.38 -13.69 27.12
CA ARG A 15 -3.64 -13.57 27.88
C ARG A 15 -4.65 -14.65 27.51
N ARG A 16 -4.76 -15.06 26.24
CA ARG A 16 -5.63 -16.19 25.84
C ARG A 16 -5.11 -17.53 26.39
N SER A 17 -3.81 -17.72 26.51
CA SER A 17 -3.21 -18.90 27.13
C SER A 17 -3.44 -18.92 28.64
N LEU A 18 -3.40 -17.77 29.33
CA LEU A 18 -3.71 -17.65 30.76
C LEU A 18 -5.20 -17.95 31.05
N LEU A 19 -6.12 -17.47 30.22
CA LEU A 19 -7.56 -17.71 30.40
C LEU A 19 -7.95 -19.18 30.18
N LYS A 20 -7.18 -19.95 29.43
CA LYS A 20 -7.38 -21.41 29.30
C LYS A 20 -6.77 -22.21 30.46
N ALA A 21 -5.74 -21.67 31.13
CA ALA A 21 -5.12 -22.32 32.28
C ALA A 21 -5.88 -22.10 33.59
N THR A 22 -6.70 -21.03 33.69
CA THR A 22 -7.49 -20.70 34.90
C THR A 22 -8.85 -21.39 34.97
N SER A 23 -9.32 -22.05 33.89
CA SER A 23 -10.60 -22.79 33.90
C SER A 23 -10.52 -24.22 34.46
N ALA A 24 -9.33 -24.69 34.86
CA ALA A 24 -9.15 -26.07 35.37
C ALA A 24 -8.89 -26.17 36.90
N ALA A 25 -8.86 -25.06 37.64
CA ALA A 25 -8.47 -25.07 39.06
C ALA A 25 -9.37 -24.28 40.00
N ALA A 26 -10.70 -24.26 39.79
CA ALA A 26 -11.63 -23.63 40.72
C ALA A 26 -12.90 -24.43 40.92
N LEU A 27 -12.75 -25.57 41.59
CA LEU A 27 -13.85 -26.27 42.24
C LEU A 27 -13.47 -26.52 43.70
N VAL A 28 -13.54 -25.50 44.55
CA VAL A 28 -13.81 -25.58 46.00
C VAL A 28 -14.33 -24.19 46.47
N GLY A 29 -15.59 -24.17 46.79
CA GLY A 29 -16.42 -23.44 47.75
C GLY A 29 -16.16 -21.97 48.06
N CYS A 30 -17.16 -21.14 47.87
CA CYS A 30 -18.00 -20.44 48.82
C CYS A 30 -18.60 -19.14 48.27
N SER A 31 -19.94 -19.03 48.37
CA SER A 31 -20.78 -17.84 48.52
C SER A 31 -20.69 -16.66 47.54
N GLY A 32 -21.75 -16.55 46.76
CA GLY A 32 -22.57 -15.41 46.44
C GLY A 32 -21.95 -14.01 46.25
N GLY A 33 -21.38 -13.75 45.09
CA GLY A 33 -21.23 -12.43 44.52
C GLY A 33 -21.38 -12.53 43.01
N LYS A 34 -22.46 -12.00 42.44
CA LYS A 34 -22.59 -11.85 40.99
C LYS A 34 -21.45 -10.96 40.49
N ALA A 35 -20.44 -11.56 39.82
CA ALA A 35 -19.50 -10.78 39.03
C ALA A 35 -20.29 -10.10 37.90
N GLU A 36 -20.34 -8.75 37.93
CA GLU A 36 -20.80 -7.99 36.75
C GLU A 36 -19.95 -8.40 35.53
N PRO A 37 -20.58 -8.59 34.38
CA PRO A 37 -19.81 -8.79 33.14
C PRO A 37 -18.92 -7.57 32.95
N ALA A 38 -17.62 -7.80 32.62
CA ALA A 38 -16.67 -6.75 32.31
C ALA A 38 -17.32 -5.79 31.30
N LYS A 39 -17.49 -4.54 31.69
CA LYS A 39 -18.03 -3.50 30.82
C LYS A 39 -17.18 -3.47 29.57
N LYS A 40 -17.84 -3.64 28.40
CA LYS A 40 -17.23 -3.36 27.09
C LYS A 40 -16.60 -1.95 27.19
N PRO A 41 -15.36 -1.73 26.75
CA PRO A 41 -14.82 -0.37 26.70
C PRO A 41 -15.82 0.51 25.93
N PRO A 42 -16.02 1.75 26.36
CA PRO A 42 -16.89 2.66 25.62
C PRO A 42 -16.40 2.74 24.16
N PRO A 43 -17.32 2.89 23.20
CA PRO A 43 -16.93 3.16 21.82
C PRO A 43 -15.99 4.38 21.81
N PRO A 44 -15.07 4.50 20.83
CA PRO A 44 -14.26 5.69 20.69
C PRO A 44 -15.19 6.89 20.75
N GLY A 45 -14.94 7.82 21.69
CA GLY A 45 -15.74 9.01 21.85
C GLY A 45 -15.78 9.79 20.55
N ASP A 46 -16.83 10.59 20.36
CA ASP A 46 -16.94 11.46 19.20
C ASP A 46 -15.67 12.29 19.08
N VAL A 47 -14.97 12.15 17.96
CA VAL A 47 -13.62 12.69 17.79
C VAL A 47 -13.77 14.17 17.47
N ASP A 48 -13.19 15.01 18.32
CA ASP A 48 -13.37 16.45 18.25
C ASP A 48 -12.37 17.07 17.25
N PHE A 49 -12.71 17.02 15.97
CA PHE A 49 -12.12 17.90 14.96
C PHE A 49 -13.21 18.51 14.09
N LYS A 50 -13.00 19.72 13.65
CA LYS A 50 -13.87 20.35 12.67
C LYS A 50 -13.58 19.75 11.30
N GLU A 51 -14.56 19.07 10.74
CA GLU A 51 -14.49 18.57 9.37
C GLU A 51 -14.19 19.70 8.39
N ILE A 52 -13.26 19.48 7.48
CA ILE A 52 -12.94 20.44 6.43
C ILE A 52 -13.90 20.30 5.24
N SER A 53 -14.03 21.37 4.45
CA SER A 53 -14.91 21.35 3.28
C SER A 53 -14.23 20.70 2.08
N THR A 54 -14.99 19.96 1.29
CA THR A 54 -14.61 19.48 -0.05
C THR A 54 -14.60 20.61 -1.08
N GLY A 55 -15.04 21.81 -0.73
CA GLY A 55 -15.01 22.99 -1.60
C GLY A 55 -13.60 23.20 -2.17
N TYR A 56 -13.52 23.22 -3.51
CA TYR A 56 -12.26 23.21 -4.22
C TYR A 56 -11.71 24.62 -4.48
N ASP A 57 -10.50 24.88 -4.01
CA ASP A 57 -9.75 26.14 -4.22
C ASP A 57 -8.30 25.91 -4.71
N GLY A 58 -7.97 24.67 -5.04
CA GLY A 58 -6.64 24.29 -5.55
C GLY A 58 -5.58 24.07 -4.49
N GLN A 59 -5.88 24.32 -3.21
CA GLN A 59 -4.92 24.26 -2.11
C GLN A 59 -5.06 23.00 -1.25
N VAL A 60 -4.00 22.70 -0.48
CA VAL A 60 -4.03 21.67 0.56
C VAL A 60 -4.74 22.20 1.80
N HIS A 61 -5.63 21.41 2.38
CA HIS A 61 -6.39 21.78 3.57
C HIS A 61 -6.36 20.69 4.66
N TRP A 62 -6.34 21.13 5.91
CA TRP A 62 -6.44 20.31 7.13
C TRP A 62 -7.13 21.13 8.24
N PRO A 63 -7.52 20.54 9.40
CA PRO A 63 -8.12 21.29 10.52
C PRO A 63 -7.12 22.25 11.20
N THR A 64 -6.86 23.38 10.59
CA THR A 64 -5.81 24.35 11.03
C THR A 64 -6.02 24.92 12.42
N ASP A 65 -7.26 24.94 12.92
CA ASP A 65 -7.58 25.40 14.28
C ASP A 65 -7.02 24.47 15.36
N THR A 66 -6.79 23.20 15.04
CA THR A 66 -6.42 22.15 15.99
C THR A 66 -5.15 21.38 15.61
N HIS A 67 -4.73 21.46 14.34
CA HIS A 67 -3.60 20.69 13.84
C HIS A 67 -2.59 21.56 13.08
N ALA A 68 -1.33 21.17 13.18
CA ALA A 68 -0.23 21.69 12.36
C ALA A 68 0.12 20.69 11.27
N CYS A 69 0.64 21.17 10.15
CA CYS A 69 1.13 20.38 9.04
C CYS A 69 2.55 20.82 8.69
N ASP A 70 3.52 19.89 8.79
CA ASP A 70 4.91 20.14 8.45
C ASP A 70 5.20 19.52 7.06
N LEU A 71 5.95 20.21 6.21
CA LEU A 71 6.53 19.63 4.98
C LEU A 71 7.80 18.88 5.39
N VAL A 72 7.81 17.58 5.26
CA VAL A 72 8.92 16.73 5.75
C VAL A 72 10.01 16.56 4.72
N VAL A 73 9.64 16.14 3.51
CA VAL A 73 10.55 15.93 2.37
C VAL A 73 9.77 15.98 1.07
N SER A 74 10.35 16.60 0.04
CA SER A 74 9.77 16.69 -1.30
C SER A 74 10.66 16.00 -2.33
N TRP A 75 10.08 15.56 -3.43
CA TRP A 75 10.85 15.09 -4.59
C TRP A 75 12.01 16.03 -4.92
N GLY A 76 13.22 15.45 -5.09
CA GLY A 76 14.44 16.19 -5.39
C GLY A 76 15.20 16.74 -4.17
N ASP A 77 14.65 16.66 -2.95
CA ASP A 77 15.42 17.06 -1.76
C ASP A 77 16.64 16.16 -1.55
N PRO A 78 17.81 16.70 -1.20
CA PRO A 78 19.05 15.95 -1.02
C PRO A 78 18.98 15.03 0.19
N LEU A 79 19.29 13.73 0.02
CA LEU A 79 19.31 12.74 1.11
C LEU A 79 20.71 12.54 1.72
N PHE A 80 21.76 12.87 0.98
CA PHE A 80 23.16 12.60 1.37
C PHE A 80 23.96 13.88 1.46
N THR A 81 24.96 13.89 2.33
CA THR A 81 25.89 15.02 2.43
C THR A 81 26.58 15.24 1.09
N GLY A 82 26.46 16.44 0.55
CA GLY A 82 27.03 16.81 -0.74
C GLY A 82 26.21 16.41 -1.95
N ALA A 83 25.00 15.85 -1.76
CA ALA A 83 24.05 15.70 -2.85
C ALA A 83 23.65 17.09 -3.40
N PRO A 84 23.43 17.22 -4.71
CA PRO A 84 23.00 18.48 -5.28
C PRO A 84 21.60 18.89 -4.79
N ASP A 85 21.39 20.20 -4.68
CA ASP A 85 20.05 20.74 -4.46
C ASP A 85 19.15 20.51 -5.67
N TRP A 86 17.84 20.56 -5.46
CA TRP A 86 16.86 20.48 -6.53
C TRP A 86 16.85 21.74 -7.41
N GLU A 87 16.95 21.58 -8.71
CA GLU A 87 17.06 22.67 -9.70
C GLU A 87 15.81 22.80 -10.59
N GLY A 88 14.61 22.84 -10.01
CA GLY A 88 13.37 23.26 -10.68
C GLY A 88 13.15 22.80 -12.12
N GLY A 89 12.86 21.50 -12.35
CA GLY A 89 12.53 21.00 -13.69
C GLY A 89 13.73 20.75 -14.60
N GLN A 90 14.93 20.63 -14.04
CA GLN A 90 16.15 20.23 -14.75
C GLN A 90 16.93 19.23 -13.90
N THR A 91 16.47 17.98 -13.86
CA THR A 91 17.16 16.95 -13.10
C THR A 91 18.10 16.11 -13.98
N THR A 92 19.08 15.48 -13.36
CA THR A 92 19.96 14.49 -13.99
C THR A 92 19.87 13.15 -13.28
N ALA A 93 20.24 12.06 -13.94
CA ALA A 93 20.27 10.75 -13.30
C ALA A 93 21.18 10.71 -12.06
N GLY A 94 22.35 11.38 -12.12
CA GLY A 94 23.28 11.46 -11.00
C GLY A 94 22.74 12.26 -9.82
N ALA A 95 22.01 13.34 -10.06
CA ALA A 95 21.34 14.11 -9.01
C ALA A 95 20.20 13.27 -8.40
N GLN A 96 19.30 12.74 -9.24
CA GLN A 96 18.14 11.99 -8.79
C GLN A 96 18.50 10.72 -7.99
N ALA A 97 19.62 10.08 -8.28
CA ALA A 97 20.13 8.94 -7.51
C ALA A 97 20.52 9.30 -6.06
N LEU A 98 20.75 10.59 -5.76
CA LEU A 98 21.11 11.10 -4.42
C LEU A 98 19.99 11.92 -3.77
N GLN A 99 18.89 12.09 -4.46
CA GLN A 99 17.74 12.88 -4.03
C GLN A 99 16.54 11.97 -3.75
N PHE A 100 15.57 12.50 -3.01
CA PHE A 100 14.28 11.87 -2.78
C PHE A 100 13.51 11.71 -4.10
N GLY A 101 12.89 10.54 -4.32
CA GLY A 101 12.21 10.19 -5.56
C GLY A 101 10.88 10.89 -5.78
N ASP A 102 10.29 10.74 -6.98
CA ASP A 102 9.00 11.34 -7.34
C ASP A 102 7.82 10.40 -7.01
N SER A 103 6.60 10.92 -7.10
CA SER A 103 5.32 10.21 -6.94
C SER A 103 5.32 9.25 -5.74
N ASN A 104 5.45 9.87 -4.56
CA ASN A 104 5.55 9.13 -3.31
C ASN A 104 4.23 8.43 -3.01
N ASP A 105 4.28 7.14 -2.65
CA ASP A 105 3.12 6.38 -2.25
C ASP A 105 3.25 5.88 -0.79
N PHE A 106 3.33 4.59 -0.57
CA PHE A 106 3.40 3.98 0.75
C PHE A 106 4.49 4.58 1.64
N ILE A 107 4.15 4.79 2.91
CA ILE A 107 5.04 5.24 3.96
C ILE A 107 5.04 4.22 5.10
N ALA A 108 6.22 3.84 5.58
CA ALA A 108 6.39 3.11 6.82
C ALA A 108 7.31 3.87 7.77
N TYR A 109 6.89 4.06 9.03
CA TYR A 109 7.72 4.66 10.07
C TYR A 109 8.37 3.59 10.94
N SER A 110 9.68 3.62 11.04
CA SER A 110 10.51 2.72 11.84
C SER A 110 11.22 3.50 12.94
N PRO A 111 10.86 3.32 14.25
CA PRO A 111 11.41 4.08 15.34
C PRO A 111 12.93 3.93 15.51
N LEU A 112 13.63 4.99 15.87
CA LEU A 112 15.03 4.97 16.28
C LEU A 112 15.21 5.34 17.76
N PRO A 113 16.06 4.61 18.50
CA PRO A 113 16.77 3.37 18.11
C PRO A 113 15.84 2.19 17.83
N LYS A 114 16.32 1.22 17.02
CA LYS A 114 15.57 -0.03 16.71
C LYS A 114 15.02 -0.69 17.98
N GLY A 115 13.75 -1.10 17.95
CA GLY A 115 13.06 -1.75 19.08
C GLY A 115 12.53 -0.80 20.15
N THR A 116 12.64 0.52 19.96
CA THR A 116 11.98 1.52 20.83
C THR A 116 10.57 1.88 20.33
N GLN A 117 9.90 2.76 21.07
CA GLN A 117 8.61 3.38 20.72
C GLN A 117 8.77 4.87 20.42
N ALA A 118 9.97 5.30 19.98
CA ALA A 118 10.24 6.69 19.68
C ALA A 118 9.25 7.21 18.63
N SER A 119 8.63 8.33 18.91
CA SER A 119 7.63 8.98 18.08
C SER A 119 8.04 10.40 17.68
N ASP A 120 9.34 10.69 17.81
CA ASP A 120 9.98 11.96 17.47
C ASP A 120 11.28 11.77 16.67
N HIS A 121 11.76 10.53 16.53
CA HIS A 121 12.94 10.17 15.76
C HIS A 121 12.80 8.76 15.18
N GLY A 122 13.00 8.62 13.89
CA GLY A 122 12.83 7.36 13.19
C GLY A 122 13.34 7.39 11.75
N VAL A 123 12.99 6.37 11.01
CA VAL A 123 13.25 6.24 9.58
C VAL A 123 11.91 6.13 8.85
N LEU A 124 11.72 6.91 7.81
CA LEU A 124 10.66 6.68 6.83
C LEU A 124 11.20 5.80 5.70
N THR A 125 10.49 4.73 5.39
CA THR A 125 10.63 4.01 4.13
C THR A 125 9.48 4.42 3.24
N VAL A 126 9.80 5.00 2.07
CA VAL A 126 8.82 5.60 1.17
C VAL A 126 8.97 5.00 -0.22
N ASN A 127 7.86 4.59 -0.81
CA ASN A 127 7.78 4.14 -2.19
C ASN A 127 7.76 5.33 -3.16
N HIS A 128 8.37 5.16 -4.34
CA HIS A 128 8.33 6.07 -5.47
C HIS A 128 7.79 5.31 -6.68
N GLU A 129 6.49 5.41 -6.90
CA GLU A 129 5.75 4.57 -7.82
C GLU A 129 6.17 4.84 -9.28
N PHE A 130 6.16 6.10 -9.67
CA PHE A 130 6.51 6.53 -11.03
C PHE A 130 7.18 7.91 -11.05
N THR A 131 7.48 8.40 -12.25
CA THR A 131 8.05 9.74 -12.46
C THR A 131 7.20 10.53 -13.44
N ARG A 132 7.25 11.86 -13.32
CA ARG A 132 6.52 12.78 -14.18
C ARG A 132 7.50 13.60 -15.00
N GLY A 133 7.73 13.16 -16.23
CA GLY A 133 8.68 13.80 -17.12
C GLY A 133 8.36 15.28 -17.41
N GLU A 134 7.08 15.67 -17.38
CA GLU A 134 6.64 17.06 -17.55
C GLU A 134 7.07 17.99 -16.42
N THR A 135 7.22 17.48 -15.19
CA THR A 135 7.74 18.26 -14.05
C THR A 135 9.25 18.13 -13.88
N MET A 136 9.82 16.97 -14.26
CA MET A 136 11.27 16.73 -14.19
C MET A 136 12.06 17.49 -15.26
N PHE A 137 11.45 17.76 -16.42
CA PHE A 137 12.12 18.32 -17.59
C PHE A 137 11.26 19.42 -18.24
N VAL A 138 11.08 20.51 -17.56
CA VAL A 138 10.27 21.65 -18.04
C VAL A 138 10.82 22.17 -19.37
N GLY A 139 9.98 22.20 -20.40
CA GLY A 139 10.34 22.64 -21.74
C GLY A 139 11.10 21.62 -22.60
N HIS A 140 11.20 20.37 -22.17
CA HIS A 140 11.80 19.27 -22.93
C HIS A 140 10.72 18.27 -23.39
N ASP A 141 10.35 18.31 -24.65
CA ASP A 141 9.22 17.53 -25.18
C ASP A 141 9.58 16.11 -25.67
N ASN A 142 10.88 15.76 -25.72
CA ASN A 142 11.29 14.45 -26.21
C ASN A 142 11.34 13.39 -25.07
N PRO A 143 10.31 12.53 -24.91
CA PRO A 143 10.30 11.52 -23.86
C PRO A 143 11.28 10.36 -24.08
N ARG A 144 11.94 10.30 -25.26
CA ARG A 144 12.96 9.30 -25.61
C ARG A 144 14.40 9.83 -25.50
N ASP A 145 14.56 11.02 -24.98
CA ASP A 145 15.90 11.55 -24.70
C ASP A 145 16.62 10.68 -23.67
N VAL A 146 17.83 10.23 -23.98
CA VAL A 146 18.57 9.25 -23.17
C VAL A 146 18.86 9.74 -21.76
N ASP A 147 19.20 11.02 -21.60
CA ASP A 147 19.52 11.57 -20.27
C ASP A 147 18.24 11.76 -19.44
N ARG A 148 17.14 12.15 -20.08
CA ARG A 148 15.81 12.19 -19.49
C ARG A 148 15.39 10.79 -19.01
N VAL A 149 15.44 9.77 -19.86
CA VAL A 149 15.05 8.41 -19.52
C VAL A 149 15.88 7.86 -18.35
N ARG A 150 17.18 8.12 -18.30
CA ARG A 150 18.03 7.72 -17.17
C ARG A 150 17.64 8.40 -15.87
N ALA A 151 17.29 9.69 -15.90
CA ALA A 151 16.85 10.42 -14.73
C ALA A 151 15.46 9.92 -14.26
N GLU A 152 14.54 9.64 -15.17
CA GLU A 152 13.25 8.99 -14.84
C GLU A 152 13.47 7.62 -14.18
N MET A 153 14.37 6.77 -14.70
CA MET A 153 14.73 5.50 -14.07
C MET A 153 15.27 5.67 -12.64
N ALA A 154 16.10 6.70 -12.40
CA ALA A 154 16.65 6.98 -11.08
C ALA A 154 15.61 7.56 -10.11
N GLY A 155 14.50 8.11 -10.60
CA GLY A 155 13.41 8.67 -9.80
C GLY A 155 12.47 7.62 -9.19
N HIS A 156 12.44 6.41 -9.76
CA HIS A 156 11.63 5.29 -9.29
C HIS A 156 12.21 4.56 -8.07
N GLY A 157 11.42 3.66 -7.53
CA GLY A 157 11.84 2.72 -6.51
C GLY A 157 11.48 3.14 -5.09
N MET A 158 12.46 3.23 -4.19
CA MET A 158 12.19 3.53 -2.77
C MET A 158 13.27 4.44 -2.18
N SER A 159 12.90 5.19 -1.13
CA SER A 159 13.83 5.88 -0.24
C SER A 159 13.70 5.34 1.19
N VAL A 160 14.83 5.17 1.87
CA VAL A 160 14.91 5.02 3.33
C VAL A 160 15.54 6.29 3.85
N VAL A 161 14.84 7.03 4.72
CA VAL A 161 15.23 8.41 5.12
C VAL A 161 15.06 8.59 6.61
N GLU A 162 16.14 8.95 7.29
CA GLU A 162 16.09 9.32 8.71
C GLU A 162 15.36 10.66 8.89
N VAL A 163 14.38 10.68 9.81
CA VAL A 163 13.54 11.85 10.11
C VAL A 163 13.54 12.14 11.59
N GLN A 164 13.51 13.42 11.93
CA GLN A 164 13.47 13.87 13.31
C GLN A 164 12.52 15.05 13.48
N ARG A 165 11.78 15.05 14.59
CA ARG A 165 10.96 16.17 15.02
C ARG A 165 11.79 17.08 15.94
N THR A 166 11.83 18.36 15.60
CA THR A 166 12.44 19.43 16.38
C THR A 166 11.38 20.47 16.78
N ASP A 167 11.79 21.55 17.43
CA ASP A 167 10.90 22.70 17.69
C ASP A 167 10.38 23.36 16.39
N ALA A 168 11.09 23.21 15.28
CA ALA A 168 10.68 23.68 13.95
C ALA A 168 9.68 22.77 13.22
N GLY A 169 9.40 21.59 13.76
CA GLY A 169 8.57 20.55 13.14
C GLY A 169 9.37 19.32 12.70
N TRP A 170 8.76 18.49 11.88
CA TRP A 170 9.39 17.32 11.28
C TRP A 170 10.25 17.70 10.08
N GLY A 171 11.40 17.03 9.95
CA GLY A 171 12.28 17.17 8.79
C GLY A 171 13.21 15.97 8.64
N ILE A 172 13.89 15.88 7.49
CA ILE A 172 14.86 14.84 7.21
C ILE A 172 16.21 15.15 7.87
N VAL A 173 16.97 14.09 8.18
CA VAL A 173 18.37 14.17 8.60
C VAL A 173 19.25 13.91 7.36
N VAL A 174 19.70 14.97 6.69
CA VAL A 174 20.57 14.84 5.51
C VAL A 174 21.88 14.18 5.88
N GLY A 175 22.24 13.11 5.16
CA GLY A 175 23.43 12.31 5.48
C GLY A 175 23.25 11.37 6.67
N GLY A 176 22.01 11.12 7.11
CA GLY A 176 21.71 10.09 8.11
C GLY A 176 22.29 8.74 7.71
N ALA A 177 22.82 7.99 8.68
CA ALA A 177 23.56 6.75 8.43
C ALA A 177 22.69 5.64 7.78
N LEU A 178 21.37 5.72 7.91
CA LEU A 178 20.41 4.78 7.33
C LEU A 178 19.81 5.29 6.00
N ASN A 179 20.14 6.52 5.57
CA ASN A 179 19.63 7.06 4.33
C ASN A 179 20.08 6.21 3.13
N ARG A 180 19.11 5.81 2.31
CA ARG A 180 19.36 4.93 1.18
C ARG A 180 18.38 5.23 0.04
N ARG A 181 18.88 5.20 -1.21
CA ARG A 181 18.05 5.10 -2.42
C ARG A 181 18.09 3.68 -2.94
N ILE A 182 16.93 3.14 -3.27
CA ILE A 182 16.71 1.83 -3.87
C ILE A 182 16.03 2.10 -5.21
N THR A 183 16.73 1.84 -6.32
CA THR A 183 16.34 2.23 -7.67
C THR A 183 16.31 1.03 -8.61
N LEU A 184 16.12 1.28 -9.90
CA LEU A 184 16.22 0.26 -10.96
C LEU A 184 17.62 -0.35 -11.13
N ASP A 185 18.66 0.24 -10.52
CA ASP A 185 20.04 -0.27 -10.55
C ASP A 185 20.42 -1.03 -9.26
N THR A 186 19.56 -1.05 -8.26
CA THR A 186 19.83 -1.75 -6.99
C THR A 186 19.68 -3.26 -7.19
N PRO A 187 20.68 -4.10 -6.81
CA PRO A 187 20.54 -5.54 -6.89
C PRO A 187 19.58 -6.09 -5.81
N PHE A 188 18.66 -6.96 -6.23
CA PHE A 188 17.74 -7.70 -5.38
C PHE A 188 18.03 -9.19 -5.46
N LYS A 189 17.91 -9.89 -4.33
CA LYS A 189 17.85 -11.35 -4.33
C LYS A 189 16.44 -11.81 -4.69
N LEU A 190 16.30 -12.64 -5.72
CA LEU A 190 15.05 -13.36 -5.97
C LEU A 190 14.97 -14.53 -5.00
N SER A 191 13.92 -14.63 -4.19
CA SER A 191 13.79 -15.65 -3.14
C SER A 191 12.42 -16.36 -3.21
N GLY A 192 12.34 -17.56 -2.64
CA GLY A 192 11.14 -18.39 -2.69
C GLY A 192 11.08 -19.32 -3.89
N PRO A 193 9.90 -19.90 -4.23
CA PRO A 193 9.77 -21.02 -5.18
C PRO A 193 10.18 -20.71 -6.63
N VAL A 194 10.16 -19.45 -7.03
CA VAL A 194 10.48 -19.05 -8.42
C VAL A 194 11.98 -18.81 -8.62
N ALA A 195 12.75 -18.63 -7.54
CA ALA A 195 14.19 -18.40 -7.62
C ALA A 195 14.89 -19.53 -8.40
N GLY A 196 15.66 -19.16 -9.42
CA GLY A 196 16.36 -20.12 -10.28
C GLY A 196 15.51 -20.85 -11.33
N HIS A 197 14.20 -20.60 -11.37
CA HIS A 197 13.34 -21.19 -12.39
C HIS A 197 13.72 -20.72 -13.80
N ARG A 198 13.53 -21.57 -14.82
CA ARG A 198 13.94 -21.27 -16.22
C ARG A 198 13.34 -19.95 -16.75
N ARG A 199 12.10 -19.61 -16.37
CA ARG A 199 11.36 -18.42 -16.84
C ARG A 199 11.80 -17.11 -16.18
N VAL A 200 12.71 -17.13 -15.19
CA VAL A 200 13.32 -15.93 -14.60
C VAL A 200 14.82 -15.84 -14.89
N ARG A 201 15.36 -16.76 -15.69
CA ARG A 201 16.75 -16.70 -16.16
C ARG A 201 16.85 -15.79 -17.37
N THR A 202 17.91 -14.99 -17.40
CA THR A 202 18.25 -14.10 -18.51
C THR A 202 19.71 -14.28 -18.90
N SER A 203 20.13 -13.67 -20.00
CA SER A 203 21.55 -13.68 -20.40
C SER A 203 22.45 -12.97 -19.36
N ALA A 204 21.92 -11.96 -18.67
CA ALA A 204 22.63 -11.24 -17.64
C ALA A 204 22.64 -11.98 -16.29
N ASP A 205 21.63 -12.81 -16.02
CA ASP A 205 21.53 -13.67 -14.82
C ASP A 205 21.11 -15.09 -15.20
N PRO A 206 22.05 -15.94 -15.67
CA PRO A 206 21.75 -17.32 -16.02
C PRO A 206 21.32 -18.19 -14.82
N ALA A 207 21.60 -17.75 -13.60
CA ALA A 207 21.16 -18.43 -12.39
C ALA A 207 19.69 -18.15 -12.07
N GLY A 208 19.14 -17.01 -12.50
CA GLY A 208 17.79 -16.56 -12.15
C GLY A 208 17.63 -16.25 -10.65
N ALA A 209 18.65 -15.67 -10.05
CA ALA A 209 18.73 -15.47 -8.61
C ALA A 209 18.89 -14.00 -8.17
N THR A 210 19.35 -13.12 -9.10
CA THR A 210 19.60 -11.71 -8.82
C THR A 210 18.90 -10.83 -9.85
N VAL A 211 18.07 -9.92 -9.41
CA VAL A 211 17.33 -8.95 -10.25
C VAL A 211 17.88 -7.56 -10.00
N LEU A 212 18.15 -6.80 -11.08
CA LEU A 212 18.42 -5.38 -10.93
C LEU A 212 17.11 -4.61 -10.87
N GLY A 213 16.92 -3.92 -9.75
CA GLY A 213 15.89 -2.91 -9.59
C GLY A 213 14.52 -3.37 -9.12
N THR A 214 13.78 -2.34 -8.74
CA THR A 214 12.35 -2.36 -8.44
C THR A 214 11.71 -1.13 -9.07
N MET A 215 10.43 -1.22 -9.43
CA MET A 215 9.66 -0.15 -10.08
C MET A 215 8.18 -0.33 -9.80
N ALA A 216 7.40 0.73 -10.04
CA ALA A 216 5.98 0.78 -9.78
C ALA A 216 5.67 0.38 -8.32
N ASN A 217 6.49 0.85 -7.40
CA ASN A 217 6.35 0.58 -5.98
C ASN A 217 5.18 1.40 -5.43
N CYS A 218 4.03 0.77 -5.29
CA CYS A 218 2.79 1.38 -4.80
C CYS A 218 2.62 1.16 -3.29
N ALA A 219 1.56 0.51 -2.82
CA ALA A 219 1.37 0.28 -1.40
C ALA A 219 2.30 -0.83 -0.84
N GLY A 220 2.23 -1.06 0.46
CA GLY A 220 3.15 -1.96 1.15
C GLY A 220 2.63 -2.49 2.48
N GLY A 221 3.54 -2.86 3.37
CA GLY A 221 3.25 -3.34 4.71
C GLY A 221 4.49 -3.40 5.60
N VAL A 222 4.30 -3.71 6.87
CA VAL A 222 5.40 -3.85 7.83
C VAL A 222 5.35 -5.21 8.49
N THR A 223 6.47 -5.91 8.48
CA THR A 223 6.57 -7.23 9.10
C THR A 223 6.71 -7.15 10.62
N PRO A 224 6.31 -8.20 11.37
CA PRO A 224 6.52 -8.24 12.82
C PRO A 224 8.00 -8.22 13.25
N TRP A 225 8.94 -8.50 12.35
CA TRP A 225 10.39 -8.41 12.60
C TRP A 225 11.02 -7.10 12.15
N GLY A 226 10.20 -6.14 11.68
CA GLY A 226 10.58 -4.75 11.43
C GLY A 226 11.13 -4.46 10.04
N THR A 227 11.00 -5.37 9.08
CA THR A 227 11.26 -5.06 7.66
C THR A 227 10.01 -4.46 7.00
N VAL A 228 10.22 -3.75 5.90
CA VAL A 228 9.18 -3.10 5.12
C VAL A 228 8.96 -3.88 3.83
N LEU A 229 7.70 -4.14 3.52
CA LEU A 229 7.26 -4.73 2.26
C LEU A 229 6.74 -3.64 1.33
N SER A 230 7.02 -3.77 0.03
CA SER A 230 6.51 -2.89 -1.02
C SER A 230 6.03 -3.72 -2.20
N GLY A 231 4.85 -3.41 -2.72
CA GLY A 231 4.28 -4.05 -3.90
C GLY A 231 4.82 -3.42 -5.19
N GLU A 232 5.21 -4.25 -6.16
CA GLU A 232 5.41 -3.82 -7.54
C GLU A 232 4.08 -3.95 -8.28
N GLU A 233 3.47 -2.84 -8.66
CA GLU A 233 2.11 -2.80 -9.19
C GLU A 233 2.10 -2.67 -10.73
N ASN A 234 2.00 -1.49 -11.26
CA ASN A 234 1.73 -1.18 -12.67
C ASN A 234 2.91 -1.46 -13.63
N ILE A 235 3.56 -2.61 -13.50
CA ILE A 235 4.76 -2.97 -14.28
C ILE A 235 4.54 -3.05 -15.80
N HIS A 236 3.30 -3.12 -16.26
CA HIS A 236 2.97 -3.36 -17.66
C HIS A 236 3.32 -2.21 -18.61
N VAL A 237 3.48 -0.99 -18.10
CA VAL A 237 3.68 0.22 -18.90
C VAL A 237 5.16 0.56 -19.20
N TYR A 238 6.08 -0.26 -18.72
CA TYR A 238 7.53 -0.02 -18.84
C TYR A 238 8.20 -0.77 -20.01
N TRP A 239 7.51 -1.74 -20.62
CA TRP A 239 8.09 -2.66 -21.60
C TRP A 239 7.79 -2.22 -23.03
N SER A 240 8.79 -2.31 -23.90
CA SER A 240 8.66 -2.10 -25.35
C SER A 240 8.85 -3.41 -26.12
N GLY A 241 8.54 -3.39 -27.43
CA GLY A 241 8.70 -4.51 -28.33
C GLY A 241 7.52 -5.47 -28.33
N ASP A 242 7.45 -6.26 -29.39
CA ASP A 242 6.41 -7.27 -29.56
C ASP A 242 6.84 -8.58 -28.92
N VAL A 243 5.86 -9.27 -28.34
CA VAL A 243 6.06 -10.61 -27.79
C VAL A 243 5.74 -11.64 -28.87
N ASP A 244 6.48 -12.74 -28.93
CA ASP A 244 6.09 -13.91 -29.72
C ASP A 244 4.72 -14.42 -29.20
N GLU A 245 3.68 -14.30 -30.04
CA GLU A 245 2.31 -14.65 -29.70
C GLU A 245 2.08 -16.15 -29.45
N THR A 246 3.01 -17.00 -29.83
CA THR A 246 2.88 -18.46 -29.75
C THR A 246 3.66 -19.10 -28.61
N GLY A 247 4.59 -18.38 -27.99
CA GLY A 247 5.43 -18.87 -26.89
C GLY A 247 4.72 -18.91 -25.53
N LEU A 248 5.34 -19.60 -24.58
CA LEU A 248 4.88 -19.67 -23.19
C LEU A 248 4.78 -18.28 -22.53
N GLU A 249 5.76 -17.43 -22.76
CA GLU A 249 5.81 -16.08 -22.21
C GLU A 249 4.75 -15.16 -22.85
N ALA A 250 4.35 -15.39 -24.08
CA ALA A 250 3.30 -14.63 -24.74
C ALA A 250 1.95 -14.71 -23.97
N GLN A 251 1.61 -15.88 -23.40
CA GLN A 251 0.42 -16.02 -22.56
C GLN A 251 0.57 -15.25 -21.25
N SER A 252 1.72 -15.37 -20.58
CA SER A 252 2.05 -14.64 -19.35
C SER A 252 2.01 -13.13 -19.58
N HIS A 253 2.65 -12.66 -20.65
CA HIS A 253 2.70 -11.25 -21.01
C HIS A 253 1.30 -10.67 -21.29
N ARG A 254 0.42 -11.42 -21.95
CA ARG A 254 -0.98 -11.00 -22.15
C ARG A 254 -1.77 -10.93 -20.83
N ALA A 255 -1.58 -11.91 -19.94
CA ALA A 255 -2.24 -11.91 -18.61
C ALA A 255 -1.82 -10.70 -17.75
N MET A 256 -0.61 -10.21 -17.95
CA MET A 256 -0.06 -9.02 -17.31
C MET A 256 -0.18 -7.75 -18.17
N SER A 257 -0.93 -7.79 -19.29
CA SER A 257 -1.15 -6.65 -20.19
C SER A 257 0.13 -6.02 -20.76
N LEU A 258 1.24 -6.79 -20.85
CA LEU A 258 2.51 -6.31 -21.43
C LEU A 258 2.39 -6.13 -22.95
N GLY A 259 3.27 -5.30 -23.55
CA GLY A 259 3.26 -4.99 -24.98
C GLY A 259 2.14 -4.01 -25.41
N GLY A 260 1.41 -3.45 -24.44
CA GLY A 260 0.39 -2.43 -24.66
C GLY A 260 0.97 -1.01 -24.73
N ARG A 261 0.30 -0.05 -24.10
CA ARG A 261 0.76 1.33 -24.01
C ARG A 261 2.04 1.41 -23.16
N GLN A 262 3.14 1.83 -23.76
CA GLN A 262 4.35 2.22 -23.07
C GLN A 262 4.20 3.66 -22.58
N VAL A 263 4.54 3.94 -21.33
CA VAL A 263 4.57 5.28 -20.74
C VAL A 263 6.00 5.77 -20.61
N TRP A 264 6.88 4.94 -20.07
CA TRP A 264 8.31 5.23 -19.93
C TRP A 264 9.13 4.48 -20.96
N HIS A 265 10.13 5.15 -21.53
CA HIS A 265 10.92 4.64 -22.65
C HIS A 265 12.24 3.99 -22.21
N PHE A 266 12.21 3.18 -21.15
CA PHE A 266 13.40 2.58 -20.53
C PHE A 266 14.23 1.73 -21.51
N ALA A 267 13.60 1.11 -22.49
CA ALA A 267 14.30 0.34 -23.53
C ALA A 267 15.27 1.16 -24.38
N GLU A 268 15.14 2.49 -24.43
CA GLU A 268 16.09 3.37 -25.16
C GLU A 268 17.49 3.36 -24.52
N VAL A 269 17.58 3.06 -23.21
CA VAL A 269 18.85 3.06 -22.47
C VAL A 269 19.20 1.69 -21.87
N ASP A 270 18.21 0.84 -21.65
CA ASP A 270 18.41 -0.49 -21.05
C ASP A 270 17.56 -1.55 -21.77
N ARG A 271 18.25 -2.41 -22.53
CA ARG A 271 17.63 -3.47 -23.34
C ARG A 271 16.90 -4.54 -22.51
N ARG A 272 17.04 -4.54 -21.18
CA ARG A 272 16.21 -5.39 -20.31
C ARG A 272 14.73 -5.11 -20.53
N PHE A 273 14.36 -3.86 -20.82
CA PHE A 273 12.98 -3.42 -21.04
C PHE A 273 12.46 -3.62 -22.48
N ASP A 274 13.21 -4.28 -23.33
CA ASP A 274 12.80 -4.70 -24.68
C ASP A 274 12.39 -6.18 -24.67
N LEU A 275 11.09 -6.45 -24.81
CA LEU A 275 10.50 -7.80 -24.79
C LEU A 275 11.08 -8.72 -25.84
N ALA A 276 11.40 -8.18 -27.03
CA ALA A 276 12.02 -8.97 -28.12
C ALA A 276 13.44 -9.42 -27.77
N HIS A 277 14.14 -8.64 -26.92
CA HIS A 277 15.50 -8.95 -26.48
C HIS A 277 15.54 -9.77 -25.19
N SER A 278 14.66 -9.47 -24.24
CA SER A 278 14.67 -10.02 -22.88
C SER A 278 13.26 -10.51 -22.46
N PRO A 279 12.70 -11.53 -23.13
CA PRO A 279 11.30 -11.94 -22.94
C PRO A 279 11.00 -12.45 -21.51
N ASN A 280 12.00 -12.91 -20.77
CA ASN A 280 11.86 -13.39 -19.39
C ASN A 280 12.03 -12.29 -18.34
N GLU A 281 12.55 -11.13 -18.70
CA GLU A 281 12.81 -10.05 -17.73
C GLU A 281 11.53 -9.57 -17.04
N PRO A 282 10.35 -9.43 -17.69
CA PRO A 282 9.12 -9.06 -17.02
C PRO A 282 8.69 -10.02 -15.89
N ASN A 283 9.06 -11.31 -15.96
CA ASN A 283 8.76 -12.29 -14.92
C ASN A 283 9.55 -12.05 -13.62
N ARG A 284 10.46 -11.12 -13.62
CA ARG A 284 11.33 -10.74 -12.51
C ARG A 284 10.78 -9.53 -11.74
N PHE A 285 9.63 -8.99 -12.18
CA PHE A 285 8.90 -7.86 -11.62
C PHE A 285 7.41 -8.21 -11.42
N GLY A 286 6.71 -7.40 -10.62
CA GLY A 286 5.35 -7.68 -10.20
C GLY A 286 5.32 -8.57 -8.94
N TRP A 287 6.33 -8.43 -8.09
CA TRP A 287 6.47 -9.14 -6.82
C TRP A 287 6.35 -8.19 -5.64
N VAL A 288 6.20 -8.74 -4.45
CA VAL A 288 6.44 -7.99 -3.21
C VAL A 288 7.94 -7.97 -2.95
N VAL A 289 8.50 -6.78 -2.73
CA VAL A 289 9.90 -6.60 -2.31
C VAL A 289 9.98 -6.36 -0.81
N GLU A 290 11.07 -6.79 -0.17
CA GLU A 290 11.31 -6.63 1.25
C GLU A 290 12.64 -5.92 1.49
N VAL A 291 12.60 -4.88 2.33
CA VAL A 291 13.73 -4.01 2.68
C VAL A 291 13.89 -3.96 4.21
N ASP A 292 15.12 -4.06 4.73
CA ASP A 292 15.41 -3.77 6.13
C ASP A 292 15.73 -2.27 6.27
N PRO A 293 14.90 -1.46 6.93
CA PRO A 293 15.14 -0.03 7.10
C PRO A 293 16.24 0.30 8.09
N TYR A 294 16.70 -0.69 8.87
CA TYR A 294 17.74 -0.54 9.87
C TYR A 294 19.13 -1.00 9.39
N ASP A 295 19.24 -1.46 8.15
CA ASP A 295 20.49 -1.93 7.55
C ASP A 295 20.61 -1.43 6.10
N ALA A 296 21.32 -0.30 5.93
CA ALA A 296 21.51 0.35 4.62
C ALA A 296 22.30 -0.53 3.62
N GLU A 297 23.10 -1.49 4.11
CA GLU A 297 23.92 -2.38 3.28
C GLU A 297 23.23 -3.72 2.97
N SER A 298 22.06 -3.98 3.57
CA SER A 298 21.31 -5.21 3.32
C SER A 298 20.91 -5.33 1.85
N VAL A 299 21.00 -6.55 1.30
CA VAL A 299 20.47 -6.84 -0.04
C VAL A 299 18.97 -7.10 0.07
N PRO A 300 18.12 -6.25 -0.56
CA PRO A 300 16.67 -6.44 -0.52
C PRO A 300 16.26 -7.71 -1.28
N LYS A 301 15.06 -8.21 -1.02
CA LYS A 301 14.56 -9.46 -1.58
C LYS A 301 13.26 -9.23 -2.35
N LYS A 302 13.07 -10.02 -3.43
CA LYS A 302 11.75 -10.19 -4.08
C LYS A 302 11.15 -11.52 -3.62
N ARG A 303 9.99 -11.48 -2.97
CA ARG A 303 9.34 -12.59 -2.26
C ARG A 303 8.37 -13.35 -3.17
N THR A 304 8.86 -14.30 -3.94
CA THR A 304 8.10 -14.95 -5.02
C THR A 304 7.00 -15.91 -4.53
N ALA A 305 7.03 -16.35 -3.28
CA ALA A 305 5.94 -17.15 -2.71
C ALA A 305 4.62 -16.36 -2.55
N LEU A 306 4.67 -15.03 -2.62
CA LEU A 306 3.51 -14.14 -2.53
C LEU A 306 2.75 -13.99 -3.86
N GLY A 307 3.23 -14.64 -4.96
CA GLY A 307 2.63 -14.57 -6.27
C GLY A 307 3.02 -13.33 -7.07
N ARG A 308 2.75 -13.35 -8.38
CA ARG A 308 3.06 -12.27 -9.34
C ARG A 308 1.78 -11.68 -9.91
N PHE A 309 1.51 -10.42 -9.57
CA PHE A 309 0.36 -9.63 -10.05
C PHE A 309 0.63 -8.14 -9.80
N PHE A 310 -0.32 -7.25 -9.98
CA PHE A 310 -0.18 -5.83 -9.66
C PHE A 310 -0.47 -5.63 -8.17
N HIS A 311 0.60 -5.71 -7.36
CA HIS A 311 0.50 -5.69 -5.91
C HIS A 311 0.16 -4.31 -5.37
N GLU A 312 -1.07 -4.18 -4.90
CA GLU A 312 -1.52 -3.03 -4.11
C GLU A 312 -1.48 -3.38 -2.63
N GLY A 313 -0.29 -3.29 -2.07
CA GLY A 313 -0.02 -3.56 -0.68
C GLY A 313 0.29 -5.02 -0.31
N ALA A 314 0.74 -5.17 0.92
CA ALA A 314 1.07 -6.46 1.54
C ALA A 314 0.86 -6.36 3.06
N GLU A 315 -0.38 -6.37 3.51
CA GLU A 315 -0.74 -6.23 4.92
C GLU A 315 -0.40 -7.48 5.70
N VAL A 316 0.44 -7.36 6.72
CA VAL A 316 0.99 -8.48 7.49
C VAL A 316 0.32 -8.61 8.85
N VAL A 317 -0.18 -9.79 9.16
CA VAL A 317 -0.75 -10.11 10.46
C VAL A 317 -0.25 -11.48 10.96
N LEU A 318 -0.14 -11.62 12.26
CA LEU A 318 0.13 -12.91 12.89
C LEU A 318 -1.18 -13.63 13.21
N ASP A 319 -1.34 -14.84 12.69
CA ASP A 319 -2.41 -15.73 13.11
C ASP A 319 -2.23 -16.19 14.56
N ALA A 320 -3.32 -16.65 15.19
CA ALA A 320 -3.29 -17.17 16.55
C ALA A 320 -2.32 -18.35 16.75
N SER A 321 -1.97 -19.06 15.69
CA SER A 321 -0.97 -20.13 15.70
C SER A 321 0.48 -19.62 15.66
N GLY A 322 0.70 -18.32 15.44
CA GLY A 322 2.00 -17.67 15.23
C GLY A 322 2.49 -17.69 13.77
N ARG A 323 1.68 -18.19 12.82
CA ARG A 323 2.01 -18.14 11.39
C ARG A 323 1.83 -16.72 10.87
N VAL A 324 2.66 -16.36 9.89
CA VAL A 324 2.56 -15.07 9.19
C VAL A 324 1.50 -15.18 8.10
N VAL A 325 0.58 -14.23 8.10
CA VAL A 325 -0.44 -14.10 7.06
C VAL A 325 -0.25 -12.76 6.36
N VAL A 326 -0.26 -12.75 5.03
CA VAL A 326 -0.15 -11.52 4.22
C VAL A 326 -1.38 -11.43 3.33
N TYR A 327 -2.14 -10.35 3.45
CA TYR A 327 -3.25 -10.01 2.56
C TYR A 327 -2.79 -9.04 1.49
N MET A 328 -3.22 -9.25 0.24
CA MET A 328 -2.75 -8.49 -0.92
C MET A 328 -3.89 -8.27 -1.92
N GLY A 329 -4.01 -7.05 -2.44
CA GLY A 329 -4.88 -6.70 -3.55
C GLY A 329 -4.15 -6.79 -4.89
N ASP A 330 -4.88 -7.13 -5.96
CA ASP A 330 -4.42 -7.03 -7.35
C ASP A 330 -5.16 -5.87 -8.01
N ASP A 331 -4.52 -4.70 -8.09
CA ASP A 331 -5.18 -3.50 -8.58
C ASP A 331 -5.41 -3.53 -10.09
N SER A 332 -6.47 -4.17 -10.46
CA SER A 332 -7.04 -4.10 -11.80
C SER A 332 -8.53 -4.45 -11.77
N SER A 333 -9.30 -3.87 -12.68
CA SER A 333 -10.70 -4.24 -12.84
C SER A 333 -10.84 -5.73 -13.12
N ASP A 334 -11.68 -6.40 -12.32
CA ASP A 334 -11.99 -7.82 -12.43
C ASP A 334 -10.81 -8.77 -12.08
N GLU A 335 -9.78 -8.28 -11.38
CA GLU A 335 -8.75 -9.10 -10.75
C GLU A 335 -9.12 -9.40 -9.28
N HIS A 336 -8.21 -9.91 -8.45
CA HIS A 336 -8.58 -10.73 -7.31
C HIS A 336 -7.94 -10.27 -6.00
N LEU A 337 -8.51 -10.76 -4.90
CA LEU A 337 -7.95 -10.65 -3.55
C LEU A 337 -7.15 -11.90 -3.22
N TYR A 338 -5.93 -11.75 -2.73
CA TYR A 338 -5.02 -12.84 -2.39
C TYR A 338 -4.63 -12.85 -0.91
N ARG A 339 -4.23 -14.02 -0.44
CA ARG A 339 -3.71 -14.21 0.91
C ARG A 339 -2.60 -15.26 0.92
N PHE A 340 -1.45 -14.91 1.48
CA PHE A 340 -0.38 -15.86 1.76
C PHE A 340 -0.42 -16.29 3.23
N VAL A 341 -0.09 -17.56 3.52
CA VAL A 341 0.07 -18.08 4.88
C VAL A 341 1.37 -18.86 4.96
N SER A 342 2.30 -18.44 5.84
CA SER A 342 3.61 -19.06 5.98
C SER A 342 3.55 -20.48 6.54
N ASP A 343 4.49 -21.34 6.15
CA ASP A 343 4.68 -22.65 6.79
C ASP A 343 5.29 -22.50 8.18
N GLY A 344 6.27 -21.62 8.31
CA GLY A 344 6.95 -21.31 9.57
C GLY A 344 6.14 -20.37 10.47
N LYS A 345 6.63 -20.23 11.71
CA LYS A 345 6.04 -19.34 12.72
C LYS A 345 7.00 -18.23 13.06
N TYR A 346 6.45 -17.05 13.36
CA TYR A 346 7.21 -15.92 13.86
C TYR A 346 7.84 -16.24 15.23
N SER A 347 9.11 -15.96 15.38
CA SER A 347 9.87 -16.09 16.62
C SER A 347 10.37 -14.71 17.07
N PRO A 348 9.78 -14.12 18.14
CA PRO A 348 10.29 -12.87 18.70
C PRO A 348 11.63 -13.03 19.41
N GLU A 349 11.94 -14.24 19.93
CA GLU A 349 13.16 -14.54 20.66
C GLU A 349 14.36 -14.80 19.73
N ASP A 350 14.12 -15.26 18.49
CA ASP A 350 15.18 -15.53 17.51
C ASP A 350 14.84 -14.88 16.16
N PRO A 351 15.25 -13.61 15.97
CA PRO A 351 14.99 -12.88 14.73
C PRO A 351 15.58 -13.54 13.47
N SER A 352 16.61 -14.40 13.62
CA SER A 352 17.21 -15.07 12.47
C SER A 352 16.27 -16.07 11.80
N GLN A 353 15.32 -16.65 12.53
CA GLN A 353 14.32 -17.58 12.02
C GLN A 353 13.23 -16.89 11.19
N ASN A 354 13.10 -15.56 11.32
CA ASN A 354 12.05 -14.82 10.64
C ASN A 354 12.42 -14.43 9.21
N ARG A 355 13.71 -14.49 8.85
CA ARG A 355 14.26 -13.94 7.60
C ARG A 355 13.68 -14.54 6.32
N ASP A 356 13.20 -15.78 6.39
CA ASP A 356 12.74 -16.55 5.23
C ASP A 356 11.28 -17.04 5.40
N LEU A 357 10.52 -16.48 6.37
CA LEU A 357 9.11 -16.83 6.60
C LEU A 357 8.20 -16.52 5.41
N LEU A 358 8.61 -15.60 4.53
CA LEU A 358 7.88 -15.24 3.31
C LEU A 358 8.38 -16.01 2.06
N ASP A 359 9.26 -16.99 2.22
CA ASP A 359 9.76 -17.82 1.11
C ASP A 359 9.03 -19.16 1.01
N THR A 360 8.41 -19.63 2.11
CA THR A 360 7.70 -20.93 2.16
C THR A 360 6.32 -20.79 2.80
N GLY A 361 5.34 -21.31 2.12
CA GLY A 361 3.93 -21.22 2.54
C GLY A 361 2.99 -21.46 1.37
N VAL A 362 1.72 -21.14 1.59
CA VAL A 362 0.67 -21.32 0.60
C VAL A 362 0.05 -19.98 0.24
N LEU A 363 0.01 -19.69 -1.06
CA LEU A 363 -0.76 -18.58 -1.62
C LEU A 363 -2.20 -19.05 -1.88
N TYR A 364 -3.16 -18.25 -1.48
CA TYR A 364 -4.59 -18.46 -1.67
C TYR A 364 -5.19 -17.31 -2.46
N VAL A 365 -6.29 -17.58 -3.15
CA VAL A 365 -7.14 -16.57 -3.78
C VAL A 365 -8.56 -16.64 -3.22
N ALA A 366 -9.23 -15.49 -3.13
CA ALA A 366 -10.57 -15.37 -2.57
C ALA A 366 -11.66 -15.82 -3.55
N VAL A 367 -12.61 -16.60 -3.04
CA VAL A 367 -13.87 -16.93 -3.70
C VAL A 367 -15.00 -16.51 -2.76
N PHE A 368 -15.70 -15.45 -3.13
CA PHE A 368 -16.84 -14.93 -2.39
C PHE A 368 -18.13 -15.59 -2.88
N ASP A 369 -19.00 -15.95 -1.96
CA ASP A 369 -20.37 -16.36 -2.24
C ASP A 369 -21.35 -15.63 -1.29
N ALA A 370 -22.65 -15.92 -1.43
CA ALA A 370 -23.67 -15.21 -0.64
C ALA A 370 -23.53 -15.42 0.88
N ASP A 371 -22.98 -16.56 1.30
CA ASP A 371 -22.94 -16.98 2.69
C ASP A 371 -21.54 -16.86 3.31
N GLY A 372 -20.51 -16.62 2.50
CA GLY A 372 -19.14 -16.53 3.01
C GLY A 372 -18.06 -16.29 1.98
N LEU A 373 -16.83 -16.34 2.47
CA LEU A 373 -15.59 -16.25 1.71
C LEU A 373 -14.81 -17.56 1.91
N ARG A 374 -14.40 -18.19 0.82
CA ARG A 374 -13.47 -19.33 0.82
C ARG A 374 -12.14 -18.95 0.24
N TRP A 375 -11.06 -19.36 0.89
CA TRP A 375 -9.70 -19.23 0.41
C TRP A 375 -9.28 -20.50 -0.34
N VAL A 376 -9.04 -20.38 -1.64
CA VAL A 376 -8.66 -21.52 -2.51
C VAL A 376 -7.15 -21.48 -2.74
N ALA A 377 -6.47 -22.57 -2.39
CA ALA A 377 -5.02 -22.69 -2.51
C ALA A 377 -4.56 -22.71 -3.98
N LEU A 378 -3.51 -21.95 -4.27
CA LEU A 378 -2.82 -21.96 -5.56
C LEU A 378 -1.60 -22.89 -5.47
N GLN A 379 -1.88 -24.20 -5.49
CA GLN A 379 -0.88 -25.27 -5.40
C GLN A 379 -0.88 -26.11 -6.69
N HIS A 380 0.25 -26.76 -6.98
CA HIS A 380 0.40 -27.63 -8.17
C HIS A 380 -0.35 -28.95 -7.98
N GLU A 381 -1.68 -28.86 -7.90
CA GLU A 381 -2.62 -29.98 -7.68
C GLU A 381 -3.89 -29.78 -8.51
N GLY A 382 -4.61 -30.88 -8.81
CA GLY A 382 -5.89 -30.86 -9.52
C GLY A 382 -5.83 -30.05 -10.82
N LYS A 383 -6.81 -29.16 -11.05
CA LYS A 383 -6.91 -28.34 -12.26
C LYS A 383 -5.65 -27.49 -12.53
N LEU A 384 -4.93 -27.08 -11.48
CA LEU A 384 -3.69 -26.33 -11.66
C LEU A 384 -2.54 -27.21 -12.13
N ALA A 385 -2.44 -28.46 -11.66
CA ALA A 385 -1.46 -29.42 -12.17
C ALA A 385 -1.73 -29.85 -13.63
N ASP A 386 -3.00 -29.83 -14.07
CA ASP A 386 -3.38 -30.09 -15.47
C ASP A 386 -2.97 -28.93 -16.41
N ARG A 387 -2.79 -27.72 -15.86
CA ARG A 387 -2.56 -26.50 -16.65
C ARG A 387 -1.12 -25.97 -16.57
N PHE A 388 -0.42 -26.18 -15.45
CA PHE A 388 0.91 -25.67 -15.18
C PHE A 388 1.90 -26.81 -14.95
N GLU A 389 3.19 -26.61 -15.23
CA GLU A 389 4.21 -27.65 -15.06
C GLU A 389 4.75 -27.71 -13.62
N SER A 390 4.65 -26.61 -12.87
CA SER A 390 5.19 -26.49 -11.51
C SER A 390 4.48 -25.42 -10.67
N LEU A 391 4.76 -25.40 -9.37
CA LEU A 391 4.35 -24.31 -8.48
C LEU A 391 4.95 -22.97 -8.93
N ALA A 392 6.18 -22.96 -9.43
CA ALA A 392 6.81 -21.75 -9.92
C ALA A 392 6.07 -21.15 -11.13
N ASP A 393 5.55 -21.98 -12.03
CA ASP A 393 4.73 -21.51 -13.16
C ASP A 393 3.39 -20.92 -12.68
N ILE A 394 2.77 -21.51 -11.66
CA ILE A 394 1.56 -20.99 -11.03
C ILE A 394 1.82 -19.60 -10.42
N LEU A 395 2.95 -19.43 -9.73
CA LEU A 395 3.29 -18.17 -9.06
C LEU A 395 3.73 -17.08 -10.06
N ILE A 396 4.31 -17.43 -11.19
CA ILE A 396 4.60 -16.49 -12.29
C ILE A 396 3.29 -16.06 -12.98
N ASP A 397 2.36 -16.98 -13.17
CA ASP A 397 1.09 -16.74 -13.86
C ASP A 397 -0.10 -16.72 -12.87
N THR A 398 0.08 -16.10 -11.71
CA THR A 398 -0.87 -16.10 -10.58
C THR A 398 -2.28 -15.66 -11.02
N ARG A 399 -2.43 -14.62 -11.84
CA ARG A 399 -3.72 -14.18 -12.39
C ARG A 399 -4.43 -15.26 -13.20
N THR A 400 -3.67 -16.00 -14.01
CA THR A 400 -4.23 -17.13 -14.77
C THR A 400 -4.63 -18.27 -13.85
N ALA A 401 -3.82 -18.59 -12.86
CA ALA A 401 -4.11 -19.64 -11.88
C ALA A 401 -5.37 -19.31 -11.06
N ALA A 402 -5.53 -18.06 -10.63
CA ALA A 402 -6.72 -17.58 -9.92
C ALA A 402 -8.01 -17.80 -10.75
N LYS A 403 -7.98 -17.45 -12.03
CA LYS A 403 -9.12 -17.68 -12.95
C LYS A 403 -9.44 -19.16 -13.15
N VAL A 404 -8.42 -20.04 -13.21
CA VAL A 404 -8.61 -21.51 -13.33
C VAL A 404 -9.34 -22.10 -12.13
N VAL A 405 -9.11 -21.59 -10.93
CA VAL A 405 -9.79 -22.07 -9.71
C VAL A 405 -11.11 -21.34 -9.43
N GLY A 406 -11.49 -20.36 -10.25
CA GLY A 406 -12.77 -19.64 -10.15
C GLY A 406 -12.76 -18.55 -9.08
N ALA A 407 -11.66 -17.82 -8.95
CA ALA A 407 -11.57 -16.66 -8.08
C ALA A 407 -12.63 -15.60 -8.42
N THR A 408 -13.14 -14.89 -7.41
CA THR A 408 -14.12 -13.82 -7.61
C THR A 408 -13.46 -12.58 -8.21
N PRO A 409 -13.96 -12.07 -9.37
CA PRO A 409 -13.49 -10.82 -9.94
C PRO A 409 -13.97 -9.62 -9.10
N MET A 410 -13.09 -8.65 -8.82
CA MET A 410 -13.36 -7.55 -7.91
C MET A 410 -13.19 -6.17 -8.57
N ASP A 411 -13.66 -5.12 -7.89
CA ASP A 411 -13.65 -3.73 -8.38
C ASP A 411 -12.34 -3.02 -8.01
N ARG A 412 -11.19 -3.50 -8.55
CA ARG A 412 -9.85 -3.01 -8.24
C ARG A 412 -9.56 -3.12 -6.74
N PRO A 413 -9.10 -4.28 -6.25
CA PRO A 413 -8.65 -4.45 -4.88
C PRO A 413 -7.35 -3.66 -4.62
N GLU A 414 -7.47 -2.67 -3.76
CA GLU A 414 -6.40 -1.78 -3.34
C GLU A 414 -5.82 -2.21 -1.99
N ARG A 415 -5.41 -1.24 -1.16
CA ARG A 415 -4.82 -1.52 0.13
C ARG A 415 -5.78 -2.21 1.09
N ILE A 416 -5.20 -3.03 1.94
CA ILE A 416 -5.88 -3.78 2.99
C ILE A 416 -5.32 -3.36 4.34
N ALA A 417 -6.17 -3.27 5.37
CA ALA A 417 -5.74 -3.06 6.74
C ALA A 417 -6.46 -4.01 7.69
N VAL A 418 -5.77 -4.45 8.73
CA VAL A 418 -6.33 -5.30 9.78
C VAL A 418 -6.51 -4.49 11.06
N SER A 419 -7.74 -4.44 11.56
CA SER A 419 -8.04 -3.72 12.81
C SER A 419 -7.23 -4.26 13.98
N PRO A 420 -6.40 -3.43 14.64
CA PRO A 420 -5.61 -3.87 15.78
C PRO A 420 -6.46 -4.22 17.01
N LYS A 421 -7.73 -3.80 17.04
CA LYS A 421 -8.65 -4.07 18.14
C LYS A 421 -9.49 -5.32 17.94
N THR A 422 -10.06 -5.48 16.74
CA THR A 422 -11.03 -6.54 16.46
C THR A 422 -10.43 -7.71 15.70
N GLY A 423 -9.36 -7.48 14.92
CA GLY A 423 -8.80 -8.45 13.98
C GLY A 423 -9.62 -8.57 12.69
N LEU A 424 -10.63 -7.71 12.48
CA LEU A 424 -11.36 -7.64 11.21
C LEU A 424 -10.44 -7.08 10.12
N VAL A 425 -10.62 -7.58 8.90
CA VAL A 425 -9.85 -7.18 7.72
C VAL A 425 -10.71 -6.24 6.88
N TYR A 426 -10.17 -5.09 6.52
CA TYR A 426 -10.84 -4.09 5.68
C TYR A 426 -10.13 -4.02 4.34
N VAL A 427 -10.89 -4.17 3.25
CA VAL A 427 -10.38 -4.18 1.87
C VAL A 427 -10.97 -2.99 1.14
N MET A 428 -10.11 -2.12 0.61
CA MET A 428 -10.51 -1.01 -0.25
C MET A 428 -10.76 -1.54 -1.67
N LEU A 429 -11.88 -1.18 -2.26
CA LEU A 429 -12.22 -1.43 -3.66
C LEU A 429 -12.52 -0.10 -4.32
N THR A 430 -11.66 0.36 -5.23
CA THR A 430 -11.66 1.75 -5.68
C THR A 430 -12.79 2.07 -6.62
N LYS A 431 -12.94 1.34 -7.71
CA LYS A 431 -13.95 1.57 -8.75
C LYS A 431 -13.90 0.49 -9.83
N ASN A 432 -15.04 0.25 -10.51
CA ASN A 432 -15.06 -0.51 -11.76
C ASN A 432 -16.19 -0.01 -12.68
N PRO A 433 -15.95 1.07 -13.44
CA PRO A 433 -16.97 1.63 -14.34
C PRO A 433 -17.39 0.68 -15.46
N ARG A 434 -16.63 -0.39 -15.69
CA ARG A 434 -16.90 -1.39 -16.74
C ARG A 434 -17.70 -2.59 -16.25
N ARG A 435 -17.92 -2.74 -14.95
CA ARG A 435 -18.71 -3.83 -14.38
C ARG A 435 -20.15 -3.76 -14.91
N THR A 436 -20.63 -4.82 -15.51
CA THR A 436 -21.96 -4.87 -16.13
C THR A 436 -23.04 -5.44 -15.20
N VAL A 437 -22.65 -6.27 -14.23
CA VAL A 437 -23.57 -6.94 -13.30
C VAL A 437 -23.00 -6.82 -11.89
N ALA A 438 -23.86 -6.41 -10.96
CA ALA A 438 -23.54 -6.46 -9.53
C ALA A 438 -23.51 -7.93 -9.05
N ASP A 439 -22.53 -8.27 -8.25
CA ASP A 439 -22.38 -9.60 -7.66
C ASP A 439 -21.66 -9.54 -6.32
N GLY A 440 -22.15 -10.25 -5.31
CA GLY A 440 -21.50 -10.43 -4.00
C GLY A 440 -20.75 -9.17 -3.50
N PRO A 441 -19.41 -9.19 -3.48
CA PRO A 441 -18.59 -8.08 -2.96
C PRO A 441 -18.60 -6.82 -3.84
N ASN A 442 -19.21 -6.89 -5.03
CA ASN A 442 -19.29 -5.80 -6.00
C ASN A 442 -20.75 -5.36 -6.15
N PRO A 443 -21.29 -4.52 -5.24
CA PRO A 443 -22.71 -4.30 -5.09
C PRO A 443 -23.35 -3.48 -6.23
N ARG A 444 -22.53 -2.90 -7.14
CA ARG A 444 -23.02 -1.99 -8.19
C ARG A 444 -22.47 -2.32 -9.56
N ALA A 445 -23.34 -2.31 -10.57
CA ALA A 445 -22.92 -2.20 -11.97
C ALA A 445 -22.42 -0.78 -12.26
N GLY A 446 -21.42 -0.64 -13.14
CA GLY A 446 -20.85 0.67 -13.49
C GLY A 446 -20.31 1.43 -12.28
N ASN A 447 -19.67 0.75 -11.36
CA ASN A 447 -19.23 1.30 -10.08
C ASN A 447 -18.17 2.41 -10.24
N LEU A 448 -18.60 3.66 -10.03
CA LEU A 448 -17.73 4.84 -10.11
C LEU A 448 -17.13 5.27 -8.77
N TRP A 449 -17.62 4.71 -7.65
CA TRP A 449 -17.45 5.28 -6.33
C TRP A 449 -16.67 4.37 -5.36
N GLY A 450 -16.59 3.09 -5.68
CA GLY A 450 -15.94 2.10 -4.84
C GLY A 450 -16.73 1.72 -3.59
N GLN A 451 -16.13 0.85 -2.79
CA GLN A 451 -16.66 0.37 -1.52
C GLN A 451 -15.55 -0.14 -0.61
N ILE A 452 -15.88 -0.31 0.68
CA ILE A 452 -15.04 -0.95 1.66
C ILE A 452 -15.70 -2.28 2.04
N LEU A 453 -14.95 -3.39 1.92
CA LEU A 453 -15.36 -4.67 2.46
C LEU A 453 -14.80 -4.87 3.87
N GLU A 454 -15.56 -5.56 4.70
CA GLU A 454 -15.13 -6.07 6.00
C GLU A 454 -15.17 -7.58 5.97
N ILE A 455 -14.05 -8.23 6.33
CA ILE A 455 -13.94 -9.70 6.41
C ILE A 455 -13.68 -10.07 7.86
N ASP A 456 -14.49 -10.99 8.39
CA ASP A 456 -14.32 -11.56 9.73
C ASP A 456 -13.66 -12.94 9.64
N PRO A 457 -12.40 -13.07 10.11
CA PRO A 457 -11.72 -14.36 10.17
C PRO A 457 -12.37 -15.36 11.12
N GLY A 458 -13.27 -14.91 11.97
CA GLY A 458 -13.96 -15.74 12.95
C GLY A 458 -13.02 -16.42 13.95
N PRO A 459 -13.50 -17.45 14.64
CA PRO A 459 -12.71 -18.15 15.67
C PRO A 459 -11.53 -18.95 15.09
N GLY A 460 -11.53 -19.25 13.77
CA GLY A 460 -10.42 -19.92 13.08
C GLY A 460 -9.21 -19.03 12.85
N GLY A 461 -9.35 -17.71 13.01
CA GLY A 461 -8.28 -16.72 12.80
C GLY A 461 -7.92 -16.50 11.34
N HIS A 462 -6.86 -15.71 11.12
CA HIS A 462 -6.45 -15.26 9.79
C HIS A 462 -5.96 -16.36 8.85
N ALA A 463 -5.65 -17.56 9.36
CA ALA A 463 -5.28 -18.73 8.56
C ALA A 463 -6.49 -19.63 8.23
N SER A 464 -7.72 -19.29 8.68
CA SER A 464 -8.93 -20.05 8.35
C SER A 464 -9.18 -20.08 6.84
N LEU A 465 -9.66 -21.21 6.32
CA LEU A 465 -10.02 -21.34 4.91
C LEU A 465 -11.42 -20.79 4.62
N GLU A 466 -12.23 -20.62 5.64
CA GLU A 466 -13.59 -20.07 5.53
C GLU A 466 -13.71 -18.88 6.47
N MET A 467 -14.29 -17.78 5.97
CA MET A 467 -14.51 -16.54 6.67
C MET A 467 -15.88 -15.98 6.31
N THR A 468 -16.37 -15.01 7.05
CA THR A 468 -17.55 -14.23 6.67
C THR A 468 -17.14 -12.84 6.19
N TRP A 469 -18.02 -12.19 5.44
CA TRP A 469 -17.76 -10.87 4.90
C TRP A 469 -19.03 -10.02 4.81
N ALA A 470 -18.86 -8.72 4.71
CA ALA A 470 -19.93 -7.77 4.44
C ALA A 470 -19.38 -6.56 3.67
N VAL A 471 -20.22 -5.89 2.89
CA VAL A 471 -19.95 -4.53 2.44
C VAL A 471 -20.14 -3.62 3.66
N MET A 472 -19.07 -2.97 4.09
CA MET A 472 -19.09 -2.07 5.25
C MET A 472 -19.60 -0.68 4.87
N LEU A 473 -19.17 -0.16 3.72
CA LEU A 473 -19.50 1.18 3.23
C LEU A 473 -19.39 1.21 1.70
N GLU A 474 -20.44 1.69 1.05
CA GLU A 474 -20.39 2.04 -0.37
C GLU A 474 -20.09 3.53 -0.54
N GLY A 475 -19.02 3.85 -1.27
CA GLY A 475 -18.64 5.23 -1.56
C GLY A 475 -19.65 5.99 -2.43
N GLY A 476 -19.48 7.30 -2.52
CA GLY A 476 -20.33 8.19 -3.32
C GLY A 476 -21.65 8.59 -2.66
N PRO A 477 -22.56 9.25 -3.42
CA PRO A 477 -23.83 9.71 -2.89
C PRO A 477 -24.69 8.56 -2.33
N PRO A 478 -25.29 8.68 -1.13
CA PRO A 478 -26.07 7.60 -0.50
C PRO A 478 -27.19 7.03 -1.37
N ALA A 479 -27.80 7.87 -2.24
CA ALA A 479 -28.84 7.45 -3.18
C ALA A 479 -28.33 6.48 -4.28
N THR A 480 -27.01 6.33 -4.45
CA THR A 480 -26.41 5.40 -5.40
C THR A 480 -26.00 4.07 -4.76
N ALA A 481 -26.03 3.97 -3.43
CA ALA A 481 -25.70 2.76 -2.71
C ALA A 481 -26.83 1.72 -2.80
N SER A 482 -26.48 0.44 -2.85
CA SER A 482 -27.42 -0.67 -2.95
C SER A 482 -27.72 -1.32 -1.59
N SER A 483 -26.73 -1.40 -0.70
CA SER A 483 -26.84 -2.16 0.55
C SER A 483 -26.20 -1.49 1.77
N ALA A 484 -25.12 -0.73 1.60
CA ALA A 484 -24.33 -0.16 2.69
C ALA A 484 -24.02 1.33 2.44
N PRO A 485 -25.03 2.22 2.40
CA PRO A 485 -24.81 3.65 2.23
C PRO A 485 -24.01 4.22 3.41
N ALA A 486 -23.37 5.36 3.19
CA ALA A 486 -22.76 6.12 4.27
C ALA A 486 -23.77 6.40 5.38
N HIS A 487 -23.30 6.42 6.63
CA HIS A 487 -24.14 6.67 7.79
C HIS A 487 -24.89 8.02 7.64
N GLN A 488 -26.12 8.10 8.14
CA GLN A 488 -26.98 9.29 8.00
C GLN A 488 -26.39 10.58 8.58
N GLU A 489 -25.44 10.48 9.52
CA GLU A 489 -24.71 11.60 10.08
C GLU A 489 -23.46 11.98 9.27
N THR A 490 -23.16 11.28 8.19
CA THR A 490 -22.11 11.69 7.24
C THR A 490 -22.56 12.96 6.53
N THR A 491 -21.74 14.01 6.60
CA THR A 491 -22.01 15.28 5.91
C THR A 491 -21.77 15.12 4.40
N THR A 492 -22.15 16.14 3.61
CA THR A 492 -21.80 16.15 2.19
C THR A 492 -20.29 16.14 1.97
N ASP A 493 -19.53 16.79 2.84
CA ASP A 493 -18.07 16.83 2.78
C ASP A 493 -17.42 15.49 3.17
N GLY A 494 -18.08 14.72 4.04
CA GLY A 494 -17.64 13.40 4.46
C GLY A 494 -17.95 12.27 3.47
N LEU A 495 -18.67 12.52 2.38
CA LEU A 495 -18.96 11.50 1.37
C LEU A 495 -17.70 11.13 0.59
N MET A 496 -17.12 9.99 0.93
CA MET A 496 -15.91 9.45 0.31
C MET A 496 -16.22 8.74 -1.01
N ALA A 497 -15.29 8.79 -1.94
CA ALA A 497 -15.33 8.00 -3.18
C ALA A 497 -13.94 7.48 -3.55
N CYS A 498 -13.88 6.34 -4.24
CA CYS A 498 -12.63 5.71 -4.66
C CYS A 498 -11.67 5.46 -3.49
N PRO A 499 -12.07 4.70 -2.44
CA PRO A 499 -11.17 4.35 -1.35
C PRO A 499 -9.99 3.56 -1.91
N ASP A 500 -8.80 3.92 -1.45
CA ASP A 500 -7.55 3.39 -1.99
C ASP A 500 -6.62 2.94 -0.85
N ASN A 501 -5.79 3.83 -0.30
CA ASN A 501 -4.92 3.49 0.81
C ASN A 501 -5.65 3.60 2.15
N CYS A 502 -5.21 2.85 3.16
CA CYS A 502 -5.79 2.90 4.49
C CYS A 502 -4.81 2.53 5.61
N ALA A 503 -5.10 3.00 6.81
CA ALA A 503 -4.39 2.62 8.03
C ALA A 503 -5.30 2.70 9.25
N PHE A 504 -4.93 2.02 10.33
CA PHE A 504 -5.55 2.20 11.64
C PHE A 504 -4.66 3.03 12.56
N ASP A 505 -5.26 4.00 13.26
CA ASP A 505 -4.59 4.65 14.37
C ASP A 505 -4.51 3.74 15.60
N HIS A 506 -3.78 4.17 16.62
CA HIS A 506 -3.65 3.44 17.89
C HIS A 506 -4.99 3.15 18.56
N ASP A 507 -5.96 4.03 18.40
CA ASP A 507 -7.31 3.87 18.98
C ASP A 507 -8.23 3.00 18.15
N GLY A 508 -7.75 2.51 16.99
CA GLY A 508 -8.45 1.58 16.09
C GLY A 508 -9.51 2.25 15.24
N ARG A 509 -9.33 3.54 14.91
CA ARG A 509 -10.12 4.22 13.87
C ARG A 509 -9.51 3.93 12.51
N LEU A 510 -10.34 3.68 11.53
CA LEU A 510 -9.91 3.48 10.14
C LEU A 510 -9.75 4.85 9.46
N TRP A 511 -8.57 5.06 8.89
CA TRP A 511 -8.26 6.22 8.07
C TRP A 511 -8.10 5.77 6.63
N VAL A 512 -8.82 6.41 5.70
CA VAL A 512 -8.91 6.01 4.30
C VAL A 512 -8.57 7.19 3.41
N THR A 513 -7.63 6.98 2.49
CA THR A 513 -7.32 7.94 1.43
C THR A 513 -8.05 7.57 0.13
N THR A 514 -8.04 8.46 -0.84
CA THR A 514 -8.78 8.28 -2.10
C THR A 514 -7.90 8.55 -3.31
N ASP A 515 -8.13 7.79 -4.40
CA ASP A 515 -7.52 7.95 -5.73
C ASP A 515 -8.56 8.27 -6.81
N GLY A 516 -8.43 9.45 -7.36
CA GLY A 516 -9.14 9.81 -8.59
C GLY A 516 -10.64 9.92 -8.41
N ASN A 517 -11.05 10.80 -7.53
CA ASN A 517 -12.45 11.22 -7.40
C ASN A 517 -13.12 11.30 -8.77
N PRO A 518 -14.23 10.59 -9.00
CA PRO A 518 -14.77 10.41 -10.33
C PRO A 518 -15.13 11.75 -10.95
N GLY A 519 -14.83 11.89 -12.23
CA GLY A 519 -15.10 13.08 -13.02
C GLY A 519 -16.56 13.57 -13.08
N ALA A 520 -17.48 12.88 -12.39
CA ALA A 520 -18.81 13.37 -12.13
C ALA A 520 -18.81 14.69 -11.35
N HIS A 521 -17.85 14.90 -10.49
CA HIS A 521 -17.64 16.18 -9.80
C HIS A 521 -16.97 17.24 -10.69
N ARG A 522 -16.27 16.82 -11.75
CA ARG A 522 -15.67 17.74 -12.74
C ARG A 522 -16.65 18.21 -13.82
N LYS A 523 -17.70 17.44 -14.12
CA LYS A 523 -18.62 17.72 -15.25
C LYS A 523 -19.82 18.59 -14.91
N SER A 524 -20.15 18.78 -13.65
CA SER A 524 -21.37 19.48 -13.25
C SER A 524 -21.20 20.97 -13.00
N GLY A 525 -20.04 21.58 -13.35
CA GLY A 525 -19.78 22.99 -13.05
C GLY A 525 -19.69 23.30 -11.55
N GLY A 526 -19.81 22.28 -10.71
CA GLY A 526 -19.46 22.32 -9.30
C GLY A 526 -17.96 22.17 -9.12
N SER A 527 -17.44 22.66 -8.02
CA SER A 527 -16.02 22.54 -7.64
C SER A 527 -15.56 21.09 -7.78
N ALA A 528 -14.45 20.86 -8.49
CA ALA A 528 -13.80 19.56 -8.53
C ALA A 528 -13.44 19.16 -7.10
N MET A 529 -13.83 17.96 -6.67
CA MET A 529 -13.34 17.42 -5.40
C MET A 529 -11.88 16.98 -5.61
N ALA A 530 -11.01 17.38 -4.71
CA ALA A 530 -9.67 16.83 -4.62
C ALA A 530 -9.71 15.52 -3.81
N ASP A 531 -8.72 14.67 -4.01
CA ASP A 531 -8.53 13.51 -3.18
C ASP A 531 -8.18 13.90 -1.75
N GLY A 532 -8.52 13.05 -0.81
CA GLY A 532 -8.43 13.38 0.61
C GLY A 532 -8.24 12.18 1.53
N LEU A 533 -8.11 12.48 2.80
CA LEU A 533 -8.06 11.51 3.88
C LEU A 533 -9.32 11.62 4.73
N TYR A 534 -9.97 10.49 4.94
CA TYR A 534 -11.21 10.37 5.71
C TYR A 534 -11.02 9.53 6.96
N VAL A 535 -11.65 9.94 8.06
CA VAL A 535 -11.78 9.12 9.27
C VAL A 535 -13.10 8.39 9.20
N VAL A 536 -13.07 7.06 9.33
CA VAL A 536 -14.24 6.19 9.19
C VAL A 536 -14.53 5.45 10.49
N ASP A 537 -15.73 5.58 11.00
CA ASP A 537 -16.19 4.85 12.18
C ASP A 537 -16.54 3.40 11.79
N THR A 538 -15.79 2.43 12.32
CA THR A 538 -15.95 1.00 12.00
C THR A 538 -16.86 0.26 12.98
N GLU A 539 -17.19 0.84 14.11
CA GLU A 539 -17.96 0.21 15.19
C GLU A 539 -19.01 1.17 15.80
N GLY A 540 -19.92 0.59 16.58
CA GLY A 540 -20.89 1.36 17.37
C GLY A 540 -22.03 1.97 16.57
N ALA A 541 -22.68 2.99 17.15
CA ALA A 541 -23.86 3.62 16.56
C ALA A 541 -23.56 4.46 15.32
N LEU A 542 -22.30 4.84 15.13
CA LEU A 542 -21.84 5.67 14.02
C LEU A 542 -21.12 4.86 12.92
N ARG A 543 -21.16 3.53 12.99
CA ARG A 543 -20.54 2.68 11.98
C ARG A 543 -20.93 3.09 10.56
N GLY A 544 -19.95 3.29 9.69
CA GLY A 544 -20.12 3.77 8.32
C GLY A 544 -20.19 5.30 8.20
N ARG A 545 -20.02 6.06 9.30
CA ARG A 545 -19.83 7.51 9.22
C ARG A 545 -18.40 7.78 8.76
N SER A 546 -18.24 8.62 7.75
CA SER A 546 -16.95 9.13 7.29
C SER A 546 -16.89 10.65 7.41
N ARG A 547 -15.70 11.20 7.70
CA ARG A 547 -15.44 12.63 7.87
C ARG A 547 -14.13 13.01 7.24
N LEU A 548 -14.13 14.08 6.42
CA LEU A 548 -12.94 14.56 5.73
C LEU A 548 -12.00 15.29 6.70
N PHE A 549 -10.77 14.77 6.82
CA PHE A 549 -9.73 15.33 7.68
C PHE A 549 -8.65 16.10 6.93
N PHE A 550 -8.26 15.62 5.74
CA PHE A 550 -7.24 16.25 4.90
C PHE A 550 -7.69 16.23 3.45
N ARG A 551 -7.41 17.29 2.71
CA ARG A 551 -7.68 17.43 1.29
C ARG A 551 -6.41 17.88 0.57
N ALA A 552 -6.04 17.18 -0.49
CA ALA A 552 -4.90 17.54 -1.33
C ALA A 552 -5.16 18.76 -2.21
N CYS A 553 -4.11 19.28 -2.81
CA CYS A 553 -4.19 20.25 -3.90
C CYS A 553 -4.66 19.60 -5.20
N VAL A 554 -4.92 20.43 -6.22
CA VAL A 554 -5.42 19.98 -7.51
C VAL A 554 -4.53 18.94 -8.16
N GLY A 555 -5.15 17.89 -8.72
CA GLY A 555 -4.50 16.82 -9.46
C GLY A 555 -3.62 15.90 -8.61
N ALA A 556 -3.55 16.13 -7.30
CA ALA A 556 -2.85 15.24 -6.38
C ALA A 556 -3.77 14.14 -5.89
N GLU A 557 -3.17 12.99 -5.68
CA GLU A 557 -3.69 11.89 -4.89
C GLU A 557 -3.16 12.00 -3.45
N VAL A 558 -3.88 11.41 -2.49
CA VAL A 558 -3.43 11.27 -1.10
C VAL A 558 -3.16 9.81 -0.82
N THR A 559 -1.93 9.49 -0.39
CA THR A 559 -1.49 8.11 -0.19
C THR A 559 -0.75 7.91 1.14
N GLY A 560 -0.45 6.67 1.47
CA GLY A 560 0.51 6.27 2.49
C GLY A 560 0.22 6.73 3.93
N PRO A 561 -1.03 6.71 4.46
CA PRO A 561 -1.28 7.12 5.83
C PRO A 561 -0.47 6.25 6.81
N CYS A 562 0.39 6.89 7.62
CA CYS A 562 1.31 6.20 8.51
C CYS A 562 1.43 6.94 9.85
N PHE A 563 1.21 6.23 10.96
CA PHE A 563 1.26 6.80 12.30
C PHE A 563 2.56 6.50 13.02
N THR A 564 3.03 7.46 13.82
CA THR A 564 4.03 7.17 14.86
C THR A 564 3.44 6.23 15.92
N PRO A 565 4.27 5.49 16.68
CA PRO A 565 3.80 4.48 17.65
C PRO A 565 2.79 5.00 18.69
N ASP A 566 2.87 6.27 19.06
CA ASP A 566 1.95 6.93 20.01
C ASP A 566 0.77 7.65 19.31
N SER A 567 0.69 7.55 17.98
CA SER A 567 -0.26 8.28 17.12
C SER A 567 -0.25 9.81 17.31
N SER A 568 0.87 10.37 17.76
CA SER A 568 1.01 11.84 17.89
C SER A 568 1.29 12.53 16.56
N THR A 569 1.71 11.77 15.56
CA THR A 569 1.98 12.23 14.19
C THR A 569 1.38 11.27 13.18
N LEU A 570 0.75 11.82 12.17
CA LEU A 570 0.30 11.15 10.95
C LEU A 570 1.12 11.68 9.78
N PHE A 571 1.91 10.80 9.15
CA PHE A 571 2.54 11.07 7.88
C PHE A 571 1.58 10.75 6.75
N LEU A 572 1.58 11.59 5.71
CA LEU A 572 0.82 11.41 4.47
C LEU A 572 1.68 11.79 3.28
N SER A 573 1.40 11.19 2.14
CA SER A 573 1.92 11.65 0.86
C SER A 573 0.87 12.49 0.10
N VAL A 574 1.31 13.61 -0.44
CA VAL A 574 0.63 14.33 -1.50
C VAL A 574 1.32 13.92 -2.79
N GLN A 575 0.79 12.88 -3.44
CA GLN A 575 1.36 12.29 -4.63
C GLN A 575 1.02 13.13 -5.88
N HIS A 576 1.94 13.23 -6.81
CA HIS A 576 1.80 13.89 -8.12
C HIS A 576 0.94 15.18 -8.17
N PRO A 577 1.19 16.18 -7.31
CA PRO A 577 0.43 17.43 -7.32
C PRO A 577 0.47 18.11 -8.70
N GLY A 578 -0.65 18.75 -9.08
CA GLY A 578 -0.75 19.48 -10.34
C GLY A 578 -0.91 18.62 -11.59
N ARG A 579 -1.22 17.34 -11.49
CA ARG A 579 -1.47 16.48 -12.65
C ARG A 579 -2.76 16.90 -13.36
N GLY A 580 -2.64 17.86 -14.29
CA GLY A 580 -3.74 18.34 -15.10
C GLY A 580 -4.20 17.31 -16.15
N LYS A 581 -5.42 17.52 -16.68
CA LYS A 581 -6.04 16.61 -17.67
C LYS A 581 -5.26 16.54 -18.99
N ASP A 582 -4.54 17.61 -19.34
CA ASP A 582 -3.84 17.78 -20.61
C ASP A 582 -2.30 17.82 -20.45
N GLY A 583 -1.79 17.48 -19.24
CA GLY A 583 -0.36 17.48 -18.91
C GLY A 583 0.17 18.83 -18.45
N ASP A 584 -0.64 19.90 -18.51
CA ASP A 584 -0.25 21.18 -17.98
C ASP A 584 -0.37 21.19 -16.44
N PRO A 585 0.66 21.64 -15.70
CA PRO A 585 0.60 21.70 -14.24
C PRO A 585 -0.43 22.72 -13.78
N GLU A 586 -1.38 22.30 -12.96
CA GLU A 586 -2.44 23.14 -12.41
C GLU A 586 -2.06 23.80 -11.06
N THR A 587 -0.91 23.47 -10.48
CA THR A 587 -0.38 24.03 -9.23
C THR A 587 1.14 23.96 -9.22
N SER A 588 1.78 24.82 -8.41
CA SER A 588 3.22 24.77 -8.08
C SER A 588 3.49 24.25 -6.66
N TRP A 589 2.48 23.67 -6.01
CA TRP A 589 2.60 23.17 -4.63
C TRP A 589 3.83 22.22 -4.47
N PRO A 590 4.62 22.34 -3.38
CA PRO A 590 4.45 23.19 -2.20
C PRO A 590 5.04 24.61 -2.35
N ALA A 591 5.55 25.02 -3.50
CA ALA A 591 6.14 26.34 -3.75
C ALA A 591 5.08 27.38 -4.17
N GLU A 592 4.04 27.56 -3.37
CA GLU A 592 2.81 28.31 -3.67
C GLU A 592 2.97 29.71 -4.25
N THR A 593 4.15 30.32 -4.15
CA THR A 593 4.39 31.72 -4.54
C THR A 593 5.00 31.92 -5.93
N ASP A 594 5.48 30.84 -6.57
CA ASP A 594 6.11 30.92 -7.88
C ASP A 594 5.52 29.89 -8.86
N PRO A 595 4.61 30.28 -9.76
CA PRO A 595 3.99 29.39 -10.72
C PRO A 595 4.96 28.81 -11.76
N ALA A 596 6.19 29.35 -11.86
CA ALA A 596 7.22 28.81 -12.75
C ALA A 596 7.95 27.61 -12.14
N VAL A 597 7.78 27.36 -10.84
CA VAL A 597 8.37 26.21 -10.13
C VAL A 597 7.46 25.00 -10.29
N PRO A 598 7.97 23.85 -10.81
CA PRO A 598 7.17 22.65 -10.93
C PRO A 598 6.65 22.15 -9.58
N ALA A 599 5.43 21.60 -9.59
CA ALA A 599 4.88 20.93 -8.42
C ALA A 599 5.69 19.69 -8.03
N ARG A 600 5.82 19.43 -6.73
CA ARG A 600 6.66 18.36 -6.18
C ARG A 600 5.83 17.43 -5.30
N SER A 601 5.88 16.13 -5.54
CA SER A 601 5.35 15.16 -4.58
C SER A 601 6.08 15.31 -3.23
N THR A 602 5.31 15.30 -2.14
CA THR A 602 5.81 15.70 -0.83
C THR A 602 5.18 14.87 0.28
N ILE A 603 6.01 14.43 1.22
CA ILE A 603 5.54 13.86 2.48
C ILE A 603 5.24 15.01 3.45
N VAL A 604 4.05 14.99 4.01
CA VAL A 604 3.62 15.91 5.08
C VAL A 604 3.46 15.16 6.41
N ALA A 605 3.63 15.89 7.52
CA ALA A 605 3.38 15.37 8.87
C ALA A 605 2.33 16.22 9.57
N LEU A 606 1.20 15.61 9.88
CA LEU A 606 0.10 16.22 10.62
C LEU A 606 0.23 15.92 12.12
N ARG A 607 0.07 16.94 12.94
CA ARG A 607 0.19 16.86 14.40
C ARG A 607 -0.89 17.67 15.09
N LYS A 608 -1.42 17.17 16.22
CA LYS A 608 -2.30 17.98 17.06
C LYS A 608 -1.51 19.13 17.71
N GLN A 609 -2.05 20.34 17.68
CA GLN A 609 -1.48 21.47 18.42
C GLN A 609 -1.57 21.19 19.94
N GLY A 610 -0.45 21.35 20.66
CA GLY A 610 -0.41 21.13 22.10
C GLY A 610 -0.08 19.71 22.58
N ASN A 611 0.43 18.86 21.67
CA ASN A 611 0.86 17.48 21.92
C ASN A 611 -0.30 16.49 22.21
N GLY A 612 -0.06 15.22 21.99
CA GLY A 612 -1.01 14.11 22.17
C GLY A 612 -1.32 13.38 20.87
N PRO A 613 -2.19 12.36 20.91
CA PRO A 613 -2.64 11.66 19.70
C PRO A 613 -3.32 12.61 18.72
N ILE A 614 -3.27 12.25 17.43
CA ILE A 614 -3.82 13.07 16.34
C ILE A 614 -5.32 13.33 16.52
N LEU A 615 -6.05 12.40 17.10
CA LEU A 615 -7.47 12.54 17.46
C LEU A 615 -7.74 12.11 18.89
#